data_a20606872e2f70a1c0c158a555862756
#
_entry.id   a20606872e2f70a1c0c158a555862756
#
_cell.length_a   1.000
_cell.length_b   1.000
_cell.length_c   1.000
_cell.angle_alpha   90.00
_cell.angle_beta   90.00
_cell.angle_gamma   90.00
#
_symmetry.space_group_name_H-M   'P 1'
#
loop_
_entity.id
_entity.type
_entity.pdbx_description
1 polymer ?
#
loop_
_entity_poly.entity_id
_entity_poly.type
_entity_poly.pdbx_seq_one_letter_code
_entity_poly.pdbx_strand_id
1 'polypeptide(L)'
;MILADKIMNLRKKAGWSQDELASQLNVTRQSVSKWEGAQSVPDMDRIVQISRLFGVTTDYLLKDEIENEELGSSEPESALRRVTMEEASRYLTIRRADAPRIALAVLLCVVSPVVLILMACLCESGRFGISSNAGAGIGLCVMLCIVAVAVVLFIRTGHRAADFEFLEKEAFETEYGVASMVKERKKEFSEQHSRLNTLGTVLCILSVLPIFAALAFSLPDVWAGIGVCLLLLLAAFGCYAFVYGGVYYSAMDKLLEEGDYTREKKKKSPVFAAVSTAYWLIVTAIFLYCTFGPNGNGQPGTLWYIWAVAGVLYGAIAAFRGVILRSGKR
;
A
#
# COMPACT_ATOMS: atom_id res chain seq x y z
N MET A 1 20.41 -29.18 24.65
CA MET A 1 20.65 -28.84 26.09
C MET A 1 19.31 -28.85 26.79
N ILE A 2 19.16 -29.63 27.89
CA ILE A 2 17.87 -29.74 28.60
C ILE A 2 17.53 -28.48 29.42
N LEU A 3 16.26 -28.28 29.75
CA LEU A 3 15.77 -27.13 30.50
C LEU A 3 16.57 -26.86 31.79
N ALA A 4 16.93 -27.93 32.54
CA ALA A 4 17.68 -27.85 33.80
C ALA A 4 19.06 -27.16 33.56
N ASP A 5 19.78 -27.60 32.55
CA ASP A 5 21.10 -27.02 32.19
C ASP A 5 20.95 -25.54 31.76
N LYS A 6 19.89 -25.22 31.06
CA LYS A 6 19.62 -23.82 30.60
C LYS A 6 19.38 -22.90 31.78
N ILE A 7 18.52 -23.30 32.72
CA ILE A 7 18.26 -22.53 33.94
C ILE A 7 19.55 -22.32 34.73
N MET A 8 20.34 -23.40 34.94
CA MET A 8 21.60 -23.33 35.64
C MET A 8 22.60 -22.38 34.98
N ASN A 9 22.71 -22.45 33.64
CA ASN A 9 23.63 -21.60 32.88
C ASN A 9 23.22 -20.13 32.92
N LEU A 10 21.94 -19.83 32.73
CA LEU A 10 21.41 -18.46 32.82
C LEU A 10 21.67 -17.85 34.19
N ARG A 11 21.38 -18.61 35.27
CA ARG A 11 21.66 -18.17 36.64
C ARG A 11 23.14 -17.88 36.86
N LYS A 12 24.03 -18.81 36.43
CA LYS A 12 25.50 -18.65 36.56
C LYS A 12 26.02 -17.46 35.77
N LYS A 13 25.51 -17.24 34.55
CA LYS A 13 25.84 -16.04 33.75
C LYS A 13 25.42 -14.73 34.41
N ALA A 14 24.28 -14.71 35.07
CA ALA A 14 23.83 -13.58 35.87
C ALA A 14 24.60 -13.39 37.19
N GLY A 15 25.50 -14.35 37.54
CA GLY A 15 26.27 -14.31 38.78
C GLY A 15 25.46 -14.63 40.03
N TRP A 16 24.26 -15.22 39.91
CA TRP A 16 23.35 -15.44 41.00
C TRP A 16 23.54 -16.80 41.70
N SER A 17 23.34 -16.81 43.02
CA SER A 17 23.17 -18.05 43.82
C SER A 17 21.76 -18.63 43.57
N GLN A 18 21.57 -19.90 43.97
CA GLN A 18 20.21 -20.49 43.91
C GLN A 18 19.20 -19.78 44.85
N ASP A 19 19.67 -19.17 45.92
CA ASP A 19 18.84 -18.38 46.83
C ASP A 19 18.39 -17.07 46.22
N GLU A 20 19.27 -16.40 45.46
CA GLU A 20 18.93 -15.18 44.77
C GLU A 20 17.94 -15.42 43.63
N LEU A 21 18.13 -16.47 42.84
CA LEU A 21 17.17 -16.84 41.79
C LEU A 21 15.81 -17.20 42.40
N ALA A 22 15.79 -17.93 43.51
CA ALA A 22 14.56 -18.28 44.22
C ALA A 22 13.81 -17.05 44.74
N SER A 23 14.56 -16.06 45.26
CA SER A 23 13.99 -14.76 45.68
C SER A 23 13.36 -14.00 44.53
N GLN A 24 14.05 -13.93 43.36
CA GLN A 24 13.56 -13.22 42.16
C GLN A 24 12.28 -13.86 41.59
N LEU A 25 12.17 -15.19 41.67
CA LEU A 25 11.02 -15.92 41.17
C LEU A 25 9.92 -16.12 42.26
N ASN A 26 10.15 -15.62 43.47
CA ASN A 26 9.26 -15.83 44.64
C ASN A 26 8.92 -17.32 44.87
N VAL A 27 9.97 -18.15 44.90
CA VAL A 27 9.88 -19.59 45.16
C VAL A 27 10.90 -20.00 46.23
N THR A 28 10.86 -21.25 46.67
CA THR A 28 11.85 -21.77 47.64
C THR A 28 13.16 -22.13 46.90
N ARG A 29 14.30 -22.01 47.58
CA ARG A 29 15.60 -22.52 47.08
C ARG A 29 15.52 -23.99 46.67
N GLN A 30 14.76 -24.81 47.43
CA GLN A 30 14.59 -26.23 47.09
C GLN A 30 13.91 -26.43 45.74
N SER A 31 12.98 -25.57 45.34
CA SER A 31 12.35 -25.61 44.03
C SER A 31 13.39 -25.37 42.92
N VAL A 32 14.21 -24.32 43.04
CA VAL A 32 15.28 -24.02 42.09
C VAL A 32 16.29 -25.18 42.02
N SER A 33 16.70 -25.72 43.15
CA SER A 33 17.63 -26.87 43.20
C SER A 33 17.07 -28.13 42.51
N LYS A 34 15.77 -28.40 42.66
CA LYS A 34 15.10 -29.51 41.92
C LYS A 34 15.01 -29.27 40.45
N TRP A 35 14.76 -28.04 40.03
CA TRP A 35 14.72 -27.69 38.60
C TRP A 35 16.11 -27.84 37.94
N GLU A 36 17.17 -27.30 38.55
CA GLU A 36 18.55 -27.44 38.10
C GLU A 36 19.06 -28.88 38.14
N GLY A 37 18.55 -29.67 39.08
CA GLY A 37 18.88 -31.09 39.18
C GLY A 37 17.99 -32.01 38.32
N ALA A 38 17.16 -31.48 37.45
CA ALA A 38 16.22 -32.22 36.58
C ALA A 38 15.27 -33.15 37.36
N GLN A 39 15.06 -32.90 38.67
CA GLN A 39 14.16 -33.68 39.52
C GLN A 39 12.69 -33.25 39.44
N SER A 40 12.46 -32.03 38.95
CA SER A 40 11.14 -31.47 38.65
C SER A 40 11.24 -30.41 37.56
N VAL A 41 10.12 -30.17 36.88
CA VAL A 41 10.00 -29.11 35.84
C VAL A 41 9.21 -27.95 36.46
N PRO A 42 9.64 -26.68 36.22
CA PRO A 42 8.84 -25.51 36.56
C PRO A 42 7.48 -25.55 35.85
N ASP A 43 6.43 -25.02 36.47
CA ASP A 43 5.17 -24.79 35.79
C ASP A 43 5.29 -23.72 34.70
N MET A 44 4.28 -23.63 33.83
CA MET A 44 4.34 -22.74 32.67
C MET A 44 4.47 -21.26 33.06
N ASP A 45 3.82 -20.87 34.17
CA ASP A 45 3.91 -19.50 34.68
C ASP A 45 5.33 -19.14 35.11
N ARG A 46 6.03 -20.11 35.71
CA ARG A 46 7.45 -19.97 36.13
C ARG A 46 8.37 -19.95 34.94
N ILE A 47 8.12 -20.76 33.92
CA ILE A 47 8.89 -20.70 32.65
C ILE A 47 8.79 -19.32 32.02
N VAL A 48 7.59 -18.73 31.96
CA VAL A 48 7.38 -17.37 31.47
C VAL A 48 8.11 -16.33 32.34
N GLN A 49 8.09 -16.50 33.66
CA GLN A 49 8.83 -15.61 34.56
C GLN A 49 10.33 -15.73 34.39
N ILE A 50 10.89 -16.94 34.22
CA ILE A 50 12.30 -17.19 33.94
C ILE A 50 12.70 -16.57 32.61
N SER A 51 11.88 -16.74 31.58
CA SER A 51 12.07 -16.14 30.25
C SER A 51 12.21 -14.61 30.35
N ARG A 52 11.29 -13.95 31.08
CA ARG A 52 11.32 -12.50 31.27
C ARG A 52 12.50 -12.04 32.12
N LEU A 53 12.82 -12.79 33.17
CA LEU A 53 13.91 -12.46 34.10
C LEU A 53 15.28 -12.45 33.42
N PHE A 54 15.51 -13.41 32.54
CA PHE A 54 16.79 -13.56 31.83
C PHE A 54 16.79 -12.99 30.42
N GLY A 55 15.65 -12.46 29.94
CA GLY A 55 15.54 -11.89 28.59
C GLY A 55 15.69 -12.93 27.47
N VAL A 56 15.32 -14.19 27.70
CA VAL A 56 15.39 -15.28 26.73
C VAL A 56 13.98 -15.69 26.29
N THR A 57 13.84 -16.31 25.11
CA THR A 57 12.53 -16.78 24.65
C THR A 57 12.06 -18.01 25.41
N THR A 58 10.75 -18.21 25.57
CA THR A 58 10.19 -19.44 26.15
C THR A 58 10.53 -20.65 25.26
N ASP A 59 10.63 -20.47 23.95
CA ASP A 59 11.04 -21.48 22.98
C ASP A 59 12.47 -21.96 23.26
N TYR A 60 13.40 -21.02 23.57
CA TYR A 60 14.75 -21.37 24.00
C TYR A 60 14.73 -22.27 25.25
N LEU A 61 13.90 -21.96 26.22
CA LEU A 61 13.83 -22.77 27.46
C LEU A 61 13.22 -24.15 27.19
N LEU A 62 12.19 -24.27 26.38
CA LEU A 62 11.40 -25.49 26.21
C LEU A 62 11.92 -26.47 25.15
N LYS A 63 12.60 -25.98 24.11
CA LYS A 63 13.10 -26.83 23.00
C LYS A 63 14.57 -27.19 23.21
N ASP A 64 14.88 -28.45 23.41
CA ASP A 64 16.25 -28.93 23.67
C ASP A 64 17.22 -28.71 22.50
N GLU A 65 16.69 -28.58 21.29
CA GLU A 65 17.44 -28.38 20.05
C GLU A 65 18.05 -26.97 19.90
N ILE A 66 17.49 -25.97 20.59
CA ILE A 66 17.94 -24.58 20.53
C ILE A 66 19.04 -24.38 21.58
N GLU A 67 20.31 -24.34 21.13
CA GLU A 67 21.48 -24.14 22.01
C GLU A 67 21.93 -22.68 22.09
N ASN A 68 21.67 -21.89 21.07
CA ASN A 68 21.98 -20.46 21.09
C ASN A 68 20.93 -19.74 21.93
N GLU A 69 21.41 -18.97 22.90
CA GLU A 69 20.59 -17.95 23.54
C GLU A 69 20.16 -16.97 22.46
N GLU A 70 19.02 -17.20 21.85
CA GLU A 70 18.31 -16.10 21.23
C GLU A 70 17.96 -15.19 22.41
N LEU A 71 18.83 -14.17 22.61
CA LEU A 71 18.44 -12.99 23.35
C LEU A 71 17.05 -12.66 22.82
N GLY A 72 16.07 -12.95 23.62
CA GLY A 72 14.76 -12.38 23.38
C GLY A 72 15.04 -10.91 23.33
N SER A 73 15.24 -10.36 22.14
CA SER A 73 14.90 -8.99 21.89
C SER A 73 13.41 -8.92 22.21
N SER A 74 13.11 -8.94 23.50
CA SER A 74 11.99 -8.21 24.03
C SER A 74 12.37 -6.73 23.86
N GLU A 75 12.45 -6.25 22.60
CA GLU A 75 11.59 -5.14 22.31
C GLU A 75 10.28 -5.56 22.97
N PRO A 76 9.76 -4.77 23.93
CA PRO A 76 8.42 -5.03 24.43
C PRO A 76 7.63 -5.23 23.15
N GLU A 77 7.08 -6.42 22.95
CA GLU A 77 6.17 -6.71 21.85
C GLU A 77 5.19 -5.57 21.99
N SER A 78 5.46 -4.52 21.23
CA SER A 78 4.81 -3.22 21.40
C SER A 78 3.38 -3.60 21.17
N ALA A 79 2.60 -3.57 22.27
CA ALA A 79 1.32 -4.23 22.35
C ALA A 79 0.60 -3.81 21.08
N LEU A 80 0.53 -4.73 20.09
CA LEU A 80 0.03 -4.45 18.76
C LEU A 80 -1.28 -3.72 18.97
N ARG A 81 -1.44 -2.56 18.39
CA ARG A 81 -2.67 -1.77 18.53
C ARG A 81 -3.86 -2.67 18.23
N ARG A 82 -4.78 -2.80 19.18
CA ARG A 82 -5.97 -3.63 19.04
C ARG A 82 -7.09 -2.80 18.42
N VAL A 83 -7.59 -3.25 17.28
CA VAL A 83 -8.73 -2.63 16.59
C VAL A 83 -10.01 -3.23 17.13
N THR A 84 -10.83 -2.40 17.75
CA THR A 84 -12.12 -2.81 18.32
C THR A 84 -13.19 -2.98 17.24
N MET A 85 -14.30 -3.65 17.59
CA MET A 85 -15.45 -3.81 16.70
C MET A 85 -16.05 -2.46 16.29
N GLU A 86 -16.08 -1.50 17.21
CA GLU A 86 -16.60 -0.17 16.98
C GLU A 86 -15.70 0.62 16.02
N GLU A 87 -14.38 0.61 16.23
CA GLU A 87 -13.40 1.26 15.34
C GLU A 87 -13.45 0.69 13.92
N ALA A 88 -13.51 -0.64 13.78
CA ALA A 88 -13.62 -1.30 12.48
C ALA A 88 -14.93 -0.92 11.75
N SER A 89 -16.05 -0.92 12.45
CA SER A 89 -17.35 -0.53 11.89
C SER A 89 -17.39 0.95 11.51
N ARG A 90 -16.84 1.84 12.34
CA ARG A 90 -16.69 3.27 12.05
C ARG A 90 -15.83 3.51 10.82
N TYR A 91 -14.68 2.84 10.72
CA TYR A 91 -13.81 2.92 9.55
C TYR A 91 -14.51 2.52 8.26
N LEU A 92 -15.18 1.36 8.25
CA LEU A 92 -15.93 0.89 7.07
C LEU A 92 -17.06 1.83 6.68
N THR A 93 -17.76 2.43 7.65
CA THR A 93 -18.82 3.40 7.40
C THR A 93 -18.29 4.68 6.76
N ILE A 94 -17.16 5.20 7.25
CA ILE A 94 -16.47 6.37 6.67
C ILE A 94 -16.04 6.06 5.24
N ARG A 95 -15.36 4.92 5.01
CA ARG A 95 -14.85 4.56 3.67
C ARG A 95 -15.98 4.32 2.67
N ARG A 96 -17.10 3.74 3.11
CA ARG A 96 -18.30 3.59 2.27
C ARG A 96 -18.91 4.93 1.87
N ALA A 97 -18.99 5.88 2.82
CA ALA A 97 -19.50 7.22 2.55
C ALA A 97 -18.55 8.08 1.69
N ASP A 98 -17.25 7.85 1.77
CA ASP A 98 -16.25 8.57 1.00
C ASP A 98 -15.99 7.96 -0.39
N ALA A 99 -16.34 6.69 -0.62
CA ALA A 99 -16.17 6.03 -1.92
C ALA A 99 -16.75 6.84 -3.11
N PRO A 100 -18.01 7.35 -3.07
CA PRO A 100 -18.55 8.15 -4.18
C PRO A 100 -17.82 9.50 -4.35
N ARG A 101 -17.33 10.11 -3.26
CA ARG A 101 -16.61 11.39 -3.32
C ARG A 101 -15.25 11.23 -3.95
N ILE A 102 -14.50 10.16 -3.59
CA ILE A 102 -13.21 9.83 -4.17
C ILE A 102 -13.38 9.47 -5.65
N ALA A 103 -14.40 8.67 -5.98
CA ALA A 103 -14.71 8.31 -7.36
C ALA A 103 -15.06 9.56 -8.20
N LEU A 104 -15.83 10.50 -7.63
CA LEU A 104 -16.16 11.78 -8.29
C LEU A 104 -14.90 12.63 -8.50
N ALA A 105 -14.00 12.70 -7.52
CA ALA A 105 -12.75 13.44 -7.66
C ALA A 105 -11.88 12.87 -8.80
N VAL A 106 -11.78 11.54 -8.91
CA VAL A 106 -11.08 10.89 -10.02
C VAL A 106 -11.76 11.19 -11.36
N LEU A 107 -13.09 11.10 -11.43
CA LEU A 107 -13.86 11.43 -12.62
C LEU A 107 -13.57 12.86 -13.06
N LEU A 108 -13.61 13.85 -12.16
CA LEU A 108 -13.32 15.24 -12.45
C LEU A 108 -11.88 15.43 -12.98
N CYS A 109 -10.89 14.71 -12.41
CA CYS A 109 -9.51 14.76 -12.92
C CYS A 109 -9.43 14.25 -14.37
N VAL A 110 -10.11 13.14 -14.70
CA VAL A 110 -10.08 12.56 -16.05
C VAL A 110 -10.84 13.44 -17.07
N VAL A 111 -11.94 14.07 -16.65
CA VAL A 111 -12.73 14.96 -17.51
C VAL A 111 -12.11 16.36 -17.66
N SER A 112 -11.22 16.77 -16.76
CA SER A 112 -10.68 18.13 -16.72
C SER A 112 -10.08 18.62 -18.05
N PRO A 113 -9.35 17.80 -18.88
CA PRO A 113 -8.79 18.28 -20.15
C PRO A 113 -9.81 18.36 -21.30
N VAL A 114 -11.02 17.83 -21.13
CA VAL A 114 -12.05 17.81 -22.18
C VAL A 114 -12.37 19.23 -22.66
N VAL A 115 -12.51 20.18 -21.72
CA VAL A 115 -12.83 21.58 -22.09
C VAL A 115 -11.68 22.23 -22.88
N LEU A 116 -10.44 21.95 -22.48
CA LEU A 116 -9.27 22.46 -23.21
C LEU A 116 -9.22 21.93 -24.64
N ILE A 117 -9.46 20.62 -24.84
CA ILE A 117 -9.49 19.97 -26.16
C ILE A 117 -10.65 20.53 -26.99
N LEU A 118 -11.84 20.67 -26.41
CA LEU A 118 -12.98 21.26 -27.12
C LEU A 118 -12.70 22.70 -27.57
N MET A 119 -12.08 23.53 -26.71
CA MET A 119 -11.70 24.89 -27.08
C MET A 119 -10.67 24.91 -28.21
N ALA A 120 -9.70 24.01 -28.20
CA ALA A 120 -8.75 23.88 -29.32
C ALA A 120 -9.45 23.53 -30.62
N CYS A 121 -10.34 22.54 -30.64
CA CYS A 121 -11.12 22.15 -31.81
C CYS A 121 -12.03 23.29 -32.35
N LEU A 122 -12.65 24.05 -31.43
CA LEU A 122 -13.50 25.20 -31.79
C LEU A 122 -12.69 26.33 -32.43
N CYS A 123 -11.49 26.60 -31.91
CA CYS A 123 -10.59 27.59 -32.51
C CYS A 123 -10.10 27.18 -33.91
N GLU A 124 -9.75 25.92 -34.13
CA GLU A 124 -9.36 25.39 -35.43
C GLU A 124 -10.50 25.45 -36.45
N SER A 125 -11.73 25.26 -36.02
CA SER A 125 -12.91 25.34 -36.92
C SER A 125 -13.17 26.74 -37.48
N GLY A 126 -12.58 27.79 -36.90
CA GLY A 126 -12.72 29.19 -37.33
C GLY A 126 -14.14 29.78 -37.16
N ARG A 127 -15.12 28.98 -36.73
CA ARG A 127 -16.56 29.38 -36.71
C ARG A 127 -16.89 30.45 -35.66
N PHE A 128 -16.09 30.59 -34.58
CA PHE A 128 -16.42 31.45 -33.45
C PHE A 128 -15.55 32.71 -33.36
N GLY A 129 -14.59 32.92 -34.28
CA GLY A 129 -13.72 34.11 -34.25
C GLY A 129 -12.86 34.25 -32.98
N ILE A 130 -12.72 33.18 -32.18
CA ILE A 130 -11.90 33.17 -30.98
C ILE A 130 -10.44 32.92 -31.41
N SER A 131 -9.52 33.77 -30.91
CA SER A 131 -8.10 33.54 -31.19
C SER A 131 -7.64 32.27 -30.45
N SER A 132 -6.71 31.53 -31.08
CA SER A 132 -6.15 30.30 -30.50
C SER A 132 -5.61 30.51 -29.08
N ASN A 133 -4.95 31.63 -28.80
CA ASN A 133 -4.44 31.96 -27.47
C ASN A 133 -5.55 32.19 -26.44
N ALA A 134 -6.66 32.85 -26.82
CA ALA A 134 -7.79 33.09 -25.95
C ALA A 134 -8.52 31.76 -25.61
N GLY A 135 -8.73 30.90 -26.62
CA GLY A 135 -9.34 29.59 -26.44
C GLY A 135 -8.51 28.68 -25.51
N ALA A 136 -7.18 28.64 -25.73
CA ALA A 136 -6.28 27.91 -24.84
C ALA A 136 -6.29 28.46 -23.41
N GLY A 137 -6.29 29.77 -23.24
CA GLY A 137 -6.36 30.40 -21.92
C GLY A 137 -7.63 30.07 -21.16
N ILE A 138 -8.80 30.17 -21.82
CA ILE A 138 -10.09 29.79 -21.22
C ILE A 138 -10.11 28.30 -20.86
N GLY A 139 -9.70 27.43 -21.78
CA GLY A 139 -9.66 25.98 -21.55
C GLY A 139 -8.78 25.61 -20.36
N LEU A 140 -7.60 26.24 -20.25
CA LEU A 140 -6.67 26.01 -19.15
C LEU A 140 -7.25 26.50 -17.80
N CYS A 141 -7.86 27.68 -17.75
CA CYS A 141 -8.50 28.19 -16.55
C CYS A 141 -9.60 27.25 -16.05
N VAL A 142 -10.46 26.78 -16.93
CA VAL A 142 -11.54 25.85 -16.57
C VAL A 142 -10.97 24.51 -16.10
N MET A 143 -9.96 23.98 -16.78
CA MET A 143 -9.27 22.75 -16.38
C MET A 143 -8.71 22.88 -14.95
N LEU A 144 -8.01 23.98 -14.64
CA LEU A 144 -7.45 24.23 -13.32
C LEU A 144 -8.53 24.35 -12.23
N CYS A 145 -9.65 25.00 -12.53
CA CYS A 145 -10.78 25.09 -11.60
C CYS A 145 -11.37 23.68 -11.28
N ILE A 146 -11.54 22.84 -12.29
CA ILE A 146 -12.04 21.47 -12.10
C ILE A 146 -11.06 20.64 -11.25
N VAL A 147 -9.77 20.73 -11.56
CA VAL A 147 -8.72 20.04 -10.78
C VAL A 147 -8.69 20.55 -9.35
N ALA A 148 -8.82 21.86 -9.11
CA ALA A 148 -8.87 22.40 -7.76
C ALA A 148 -10.02 21.82 -6.94
N VAL A 149 -11.22 21.68 -7.53
CA VAL A 149 -12.36 21.02 -6.86
C VAL A 149 -12.04 19.55 -6.55
N ALA A 150 -11.46 18.83 -7.49
CA ALA A 150 -11.06 17.42 -7.27
C ALA A 150 -10.05 17.28 -6.12
N VAL A 151 -9.04 18.15 -6.07
CA VAL A 151 -8.04 18.17 -4.99
C VAL A 151 -8.68 18.45 -3.63
N VAL A 152 -9.61 19.39 -3.55
CA VAL A 152 -10.36 19.67 -2.29
C VAL A 152 -11.13 18.44 -1.82
N LEU A 153 -11.74 17.68 -2.74
CA LEU A 153 -12.42 16.43 -2.40
C LEU A 153 -11.45 15.39 -1.86
N PHE A 154 -10.27 15.20 -2.49
CA PHE A 154 -9.23 14.28 -1.99
C PHE A 154 -8.72 14.67 -0.60
N ILE A 155 -8.43 15.96 -0.38
CA ILE A 155 -7.95 16.44 0.93
C ILE A 155 -9.00 16.18 2.01
N ARG A 156 -10.27 16.50 1.74
CA ARG A 156 -11.35 16.27 2.71
C ARG A 156 -11.57 14.80 3.05
N THR A 157 -11.52 13.92 2.06
CA THR A 157 -11.66 12.47 2.29
C THR A 157 -10.43 11.89 2.95
N GLY A 158 -9.23 12.39 2.62
CA GLY A 158 -7.97 12.02 3.28
C GLY A 158 -7.98 12.36 4.78
N HIS A 159 -8.40 13.57 5.14
CA HIS A 159 -8.51 13.96 6.56
C HIS A 159 -9.46 13.10 7.37
N ARG A 160 -10.58 12.66 6.80
CA ARG A 160 -11.53 11.78 7.50
C ARG A 160 -10.97 10.39 7.79
N ALA A 161 -10.06 9.93 6.96
CA ALA A 161 -9.43 8.63 7.10
C ALA A 161 -8.08 8.69 7.85
N ALA A 162 -7.60 9.88 8.21
CA ALA A 162 -6.30 10.09 8.84
C ALA A 162 -6.13 9.32 10.16
N ASP A 163 -7.18 9.25 10.99
CA ASP A 163 -7.18 8.50 12.25
C ASP A 163 -6.91 7.01 12.06
N PHE A 164 -7.13 6.48 10.85
CA PHE A 164 -6.98 5.08 10.48
C PHE A 164 -5.76 4.79 9.59
N GLU A 165 -4.83 5.75 9.46
CA GLU A 165 -3.63 5.59 8.65
C GLU A 165 -2.73 4.44 9.15
N PHE A 166 -2.78 4.15 10.45
CA PHE A 166 -2.05 3.03 11.06
C PHE A 166 -2.42 1.67 10.44
N LEU A 167 -3.67 1.49 9.95
CA LEU A 167 -4.09 0.25 9.28
C LEU A 167 -3.27 -0.06 8.02
N GLU A 168 -2.66 0.95 7.39
CA GLU A 168 -1.80 0.79 6.21
C GLU A 168 -0.32 0.60 6.59
N LYS A 169 0.13 1.27 7.64
CA LYS A 169 1.56 1.39 7.97
C LYS A 169 2.03 0.39 9.02
N GLU A 170 1.17 0.10 9.99
CA GLU A 170 1.54 -0.67 11.18
C GLU A 170 0.88 -2.05 11.18
N ALA A 171 1.50 -2.99 11.87
CA ALA A 171 0.86 -4.25 12.21
C ALA A 171 -0.10 -4.01 13.39
N PHE A 172 -1.26 -4.64 13.36
CA PHE A 172 -2.27 -4.52 14.41
C PHE A 172 -2.92 -5.88 14.67
N GLU A 173 -3.67 -5.98 15.76
CA GLU A 173 -4.53 -7.11 16.06
C GLU A 173 -5.99 -6.68 16.02
N THR A 174 -6.85 -7.57 15.56
CA THR A 174 -8.30 -7.34 15.59
C THR A 174 -8.92 -8.02 16.78
N GLU A 175 -9.90 -7.36 17.41
CA GLU A 175 -10.72 -7.97 18.45
C GLU A 175 -11.49 -9.19 17.93
N TYR A 176 -11.85 -10.10 18.85
CA TYR A 176 -12.63 -11.28 18.49
C TYR A 176 -13.93 -10.91 17.78
N GLY A 177 -14.19 -11.54 16.63
CA GLY A 177 -15.38 -11.27 15.80
C GLY A 177 -15.21 -10.21 14.72
N VAL A 178 -14.25 -9.30 14.81
CA VAL A 178 -14.01 -8.26 13.76
C VAL A 178 -13.73 -8.89 12.42
N ALA A 179 -12.81 -9.85 12.37
CA ALA A 179 -12.44 -10.52 11.11
C ALA A 179 -13.64 -11.25 10.48
N SER A 180 -14.49 -11.88 11.30
CA SER A 180 -15.69 -12.58 10.83
C SER A 180 -16.71 -11.59 10.23
N MET A 181 -16.98 -10.50 10.93
CA MET A 181 -17.88 -9.43 10.46
C MET A 181 -17.39 -8.80 9.14
N VAL A 182 -16.09 -8.53 9.03
CA VAL A 182 -15.52 -7.94 7.81
C VAL A 182 -15.57 -8.93 6.64
N LYS A 183 -15.29 -10.21 6.86
CA LYS A 183 -15.40 -11.26 5.83
C LYS A 183 -16.83 -11.41 5.32
N GLU A 184 -17.82 -11.37 6.20
CA GLU A 184 -19.24 -11.44 5.82
C GLU A 184 -19.62 -10.23 4.94
N ARG A 185 -19.31 -9.01 5.37
CA ARG A 185 -19.54 -7.80 4.57
C ARG A 185 -18.81 -7.81 3.22
N LYS A 186 -17.57 -8.34 3.21
CA LYS A 186 -16.80 -8.49 1.98
C LYS A 186 -17.46 -9.46 1.01
N LYS A 187 -17.99 -10.57 1.52
CA LYS A 187 -18.73 -11.56 0.71
C LYS A 187 -20.00 -10.96 0.13
N GLU A 188 -20.80 -10.22 0.91
CA GLU A 188 -22.00 -9.53 0.44
C GLU A 188 -21.68 -8.49 -0.65
N PHE A 189 -20.61 -7.73 -0.47
CA PHE A 189 -20.22 -6.68 -1.42
C PHE A 189 -19.49 -7.22 -2.66
N SER A 190 -18.95 -8.44 -2.62
CA SER A 190 -18.13 -9.06 -3.67
C SER A 190 -18.83 -9.10 -5.03
N GLU A 191 -20.12 -9.43 -5.07
CA GLU A 191 -20.89 -9.46 -6.32
C GLU A 191 -21.03 -8.06 -6.92
N GLN A 192 -21.35 -7.06 -6.09
CA GLN A 192 -21.45 -5.67 -6.54
C GLN A 192 -20.11 -5.14 -7.03
N HIS A 193 -19.02 -5.45 -6.32
CA HIS A 193 -17.66 -5.09 -6.73
C HIS A 193 -17.28 -5.70 -8.07
N SER A 194 -17.59 -6.99 -8.29
CA SER A 194 -17.34 -7.68 -9.57
C SER A 194 -18.13 -7.05 -10.72
N ARG A 195 -19.40 -6.72 -10.50
CA ARG A 195 -20.23 -6.03 -11.51
C ARG A 195 -19.66 -4.66 -11.87
N LEU A 196 -19.24 -3.87 -10.88
CA LEU A 196 -18.64 -2.55 -11.10
C LEU A 196 -17.32 -2.65 -11.86
N ASN A 197 -16.47 -3.63 -11.53
CA ASN A 197 -15.22 -3.88 -12.25
C ASN A 197 -15.47 -4.30 -13.69
N THR A 198 -16.43 -5.18 -13.94
CA THR A 198 -16.81 -5.59 -15.30
C THR A 198 -17.33 -4.40 -16.11
N LEU A 199 -18.22 -3.60 -15.52
CA LEU A 199 -18.75 -2.39 -16.16
C LEU A 199 -17.63 -1.39 -16.48
N GLY A 200 -16.73 -1.14 -15.53
CA GLY A 200 -15.60 -0.25 -15.71
C GLY A 200 -14.66 -0.73 -16.83
N THR A 201 -14.37 -2.04 -16.87
CA THR A 201 -13.52 -2.64 -17.91
C THR A 201 -14.16 -2.49 -19.29
N VAL A 202 -15.44 -2.80 -19.43
CA VAL A 202 -16.18 -2.66 -20.71
C VAL A 202 -16.19 -1.21 -21.18
N LEU A 203 -16.49 -0.26 -20.27
CA LEU A 203 -16.47 1.17 -20.61
C LEU A 203 -15.08 1.66 -21.06
N CYS A 204 -14.03 1.25 -20.37
CA CYS A 204 -12.65 1.60 -20.75
C CYS A 204 -12.26 1.01 -22.12
N ILE A 205 -12.65 -0.22 -22.43
CA ILE A 205 -12.38 -0.83 -23.73
C ILE A 205 -13.19 -0.10 -24.83
N LEU A 206 -14.46 0.13 -24.61
CA LEU A 206 -15.34 0.80 -25.59
C LEU A 206 -14.97 2.29 -25.76
N SER A 207 -14.30 2.91 -24.79
CA SER A 207 -13.91 4.32 -24.87
C SER A 207 -13.00 4.65 -26.06
N VAL A 208 -12.27 3.66 -26.59
CA VAL A 208 -11.35 3.83 -27.71
C VAL A 208 -12.09 3.85 -29.06
N LEU A 209 -13.29 3.29 -29.16
CA LEU A 209 -14.05 3.17 -30.41
C LEU A 209 -14.29 4.49 -31.14
N PRO A 210 -14.62 5.63 -30.48
CA PRO A 210 -14.86 6.90 -31.16
C PRO A 210 -13.65 7.38 -31.98
N ILE A 211 -12.42 7.16 -31.47
CA ILE A 211 -11.19 7.52 -32.20
C ILE A 211 -11.02 6.64 -33.44
N PHE A 212 -11.18 5.33 -33.28
CA PHE A 212 -11.07 4.42 -34.43
C PHE A 212 -12.15 4.70 -35.50
N ALA A 213 -13.37 5.05 -35.06
CA ALA A 213 -14.43 5.45 -36.00
C ALA A 213 -14.03 6.72 -36.76
N ALA A 214 -13.51 7.76 -36.10
CA ALA A 214 -13.05 8.97 -36.72
C ALA A 214 -11.95 8.68 -37.75
N LEU A 215 -11.02 7.81 -37.43
CA LEU A 215 -9.93 7.40 -38.34
C LEU A 215 -10.43 6.57 -39.54
N ALA A 216 -11.30 5.58 -39.27
CA ALA A 216 -11.81 4.67 -40.30
C ALA A 216 -12.64 5.40 -41.37
N PHE A 217 -13.39 6.42 -40.98
CA PHE A 217 -14.20 7.23 -41.87
C PHE A 217 -13.46 8.45 -42.43
N SER A 218 -12.14 8.60 -42.16
CA SER A 218 -11.31 9.74 -42.58
C SER A 218 -11.98 11.09 -42.31
N LEU A 219 -12.56 11.23 -41.11
CA LEU A 219 -13.28 12.45 -40.73
C LEU A 219 -12.30 13.62 -40.54
N PRO A 220 -12.76 14.89 -40.73
CA PRO A 220 -11.94 16.08 -40.44
C PRO A 220 -11.38 16.07 -39.00
N ASP A 221 -10.25 16.75 -38.76
CA ASP A 221 -9.53 16.80 -37.49
C ASP A 221 -10.40 17.20 -36.29
N VAL A 222 -11.39 18.04 -36.50
CA VAL A 222 -12.39 18.42 -35.48
C VAL A 222 -13.14 17.19 -34.91
N TRP A 223 -13.46 16.21 -35.77
CA TRP A 223 -14.12 14.99 -35.34
C TRP A 223 -13.18 14.06 -34.55
N ALA A 224 -11.89 14.07 -34.91
CA ALA A 224 -10.87 13.37 -34.12
C ALA A 224 -10.79 13.95 -32.70
N GLY A 225 -10.81 15.28 -32.55
CA GLY A 225 -10.85 15.95 -31.25
C GLY A 225 -12.11 15.62 -30.44
N ILE A 226 -13.29 15.58 -31.08
CA ILE A 226 -14.53 15.13 -30.46
C ILE A 226 -14.43 13.66 -30.02
N GLY A 227 -13.79 12.81 -30.85
CA GLY A 227 -13.50 11.40 -30.52
C GLY A 227 -12.67 11.26 -29.25
N VAL A 228 -11.65 12.09 -29.07
CA VAL A 228 -10.84 12.14 -27.83
C VAL A 228 -11.67 12.61 -26.64
N CYS A 229 -12.54 13.59 -26.80
CA CYS A 229 -13.43 14.03 -25.73
C CYS A 229 -14.38 12.90 -25.28
N LEU A 230 -14.96 12.16 -26.23
CA LEU A 230 -15.83 11.02 -25.94
C LEU A 230 -15.06 9.88 -25.28
N LEU A 231 -13.82 9.61 -25.71
CA LEU A 231 -12.93 8.65 -25.04
C LEU A 231 -12.75 9.02 -23.57
N LEU A 232 -12.36 10.28 -23.30
CA LEU A 232 -12.13 10.74 -21.93
C LEU A 232 -13.38 10.65 -21.05
N LEU A 233 -14.55 10.98 -21.60
CA LEU A 233 -15.82 10.87 -20.89
C LEU A 233 -16.16 9.42 -20.55
N LEU A 234 -16.08 8.50 -21.52
CA LEU A 234 -16.35 7.09 -21.29
C LEU A 234 -15.35 6.47 -20.32
N ALA A 235 -14.05 6.77 -20.48
CA ALA A 235 -13.00 6.33 -19.56
C ALA A 235 -13.22 6.89 -18.14
N ALA A 236 -13.68 8.13 -17.98
CA ALA A 236 -13.98 8.74 -16.70
C ALA A 236 -15.08 7.97 -15.94
N PHE A 237 -16.15 7.56 -16.63
CA PHE A 237 -17.18 6.72 -16.03
C PHE A 237 -16.67 5.32 -15.69
N GLY A 238 -15.78 4.75 -16.51
CA GLY A 238 -15.09 3.49 -16.20
C GLY A 238 -14.24 3.59 -14.93
N CYS A 239 -13.42 4.65 -14.83
CA CYS A 239 -12.61 4.94 -13.65
C CYS A 239 -13.48 5.20 -12.40
N TYR A 240 -14.60 5.91 -12.56
CA TYR A 240 -15.56 6.10 -11.47
C TYR A 240 -16.05 4.76 -10.91
N ALA A 241 -16.45 3.82 -11.77
CA ALA A 241 -16.93 2.51 -11.36
C ALA A 241 -15.87 1.70 -10.61
N PHE A 242 -14.62 1.69 -11.12
CA PHE A 242 -13.49 1.04 -10.44
C PHE A 242 -13.21 1.62 -9.06
N VAL A 243 -13.12 2.93 -8.97
CA VAL A 243 -12.77 3.61 -7.72
C VAL A 243 -13.90 3.48 -6.70
N TYR A 244 -15.14 3.64 -7.13
CA TYR A 244 -16.30 3.48 -6.24
C TYR A 244 -16.34 2.08 -5.60
N GLY A 245 -16.16 1.03 -6.39
CA GLY A 245 -16.09 -0.34 -5.89
C GLY A 245 -14.80 -0.62 -5.10
N GLY A 246 -13.66 -0.13 -5.61
CA GLY A 246 -12.33 -0.41 -5.07
C GLY A 246 -12.07 0.19 -3.70
N VAL A 247 -12.52 1.42 -3.42
CA VAL A 247 -12.28 2.12 -2.13
C VAL A 247 -12.85 1.34 -0.95
N TYR A 248 -14.08 0.87 -1.06
CA TYR A 248 -14.72 0.12 0.02
C TYR A 248 -14.18 -1.30 0.14
N TYR A 249 -13.92 -1.97 -1.00
CA TYR A 249 -13.32 -3.30 -1.02
C TYR A 249 -11.90 -3.30 -0.42
N SER A 250 -11.07 -2.36 -0.82
CA SER A 250 -9.73 -2.17 -0.27
C SER A 250 -9.72 -1.86 1.23
N ALA A 251 -10.75 -1.16 1.74
CA ALA A 251 -10.88 -0.92 3.18
C ALA A 251 -11.10 -2.23 3.97
N MET A 252 -11.84 -3.18 3.40
CA MET A 252 -12.02 -4.51 3.99
C MET A 252 -10.73 -5.32 3.93
N ASP A 253 -9.99 -5.27 2.81
CA ASP A 253 -8.68 -5.93 2.68
C ASP A 253 -7.66 -5.41 3.69
N LYS A 254 -7.68 -4.10 4.00
CA LYS A 254 -6.81 -3.49 5.02
C LYS A 254 -7.09 -4.05 6.41
N LEU A 255 -8.37 -4.16 6.80
CA LEU A 255 -8.76 -4.71 8.09
C LEU A 255 -8.46 -6.21 8.23
N LEU A 256 -8.51 -6.96 7.12
CA LEU A 256 -8.18 -8.39 7.08
C LEU A 256 -6.69 -8.66 6.89
N GLU A 257 -5.88 -7.61 6.68
CA GLU A 257 -4.47 -7.74 6.28
C GLU A 257 -4.27 -8.67 5.08
N GLU A 258 -5.19 -8.61 4.10
CA GLU A 258 -5.17 -9.41 2.87
C GLU A 258 -4.61 -8.62 1.67
N GLY A 259 -4.28 -9.32 0.59
CA GLY A 259 -3.87 -8.71 -0.68
C GLY A 259 -2.56 -7.93 -0.58
N ASP A 260 -2.62 -6.61 -0.77
CA ASP A 260 -1.45 -5.72 -0.72
C ASP A 260 -1.11 -5.25 0.70
N TYR A 261 -1.99 -5.52 1.69
CA TYR A 261 -1.87 -5.05 3.07
C TYR A 261 -1.41 -6.14 4.04
N THR A 262 -0.85 -7.25 3.56
CA THR A 262 -0.30 -8.31 4.42
C THR A 262 0.84 -7.79 5.28
N ARG A 263 0.98 -8.34 6.51
CA ARG A 263 2.05 -7.97 7.48
C ARG A 263 3.46 -8.01 6.85
N GLU A 264 3.69 -8.99 5.95
CA GLU A 264 4.98 -9.08 5.25
C GLU A 264 5.22 -7.90 4.28
N LYS A 265 4.17 -7.39 3.64
CA LYS A 265 4.28 -6.25 2.74
C LYS A 265 4.41 -4.92 3.50
N LYS A 266 3.77 -4.78 4.66
CA LYS A 266 3.93 -3.61 5.55
C LYS A 266 5.35 -3.48 6.09
N LYS A 267 6.01 -4.61 6.42
CA LYS A 267 7.43 -4.66 6.83
C LYS A 267 8.41 -4.42 5.68
N LYS A 268 7.93 -4.30 4.41
CA LYS A 268 8.82 -4.02 3.27
C LYS A 268 9.50 -2.67 3.49
N SER A 269 10.81 -2.77 3.66
CA SER A 269 11.76 -1.69 3.90
C SER A 269 11.49 -0.45 3.04
N PRO A 270 11.40 0.75 3.65
CA PRO A 270 11.32 2.03 2.92
C PRO A 270 12.51 2.24 1.98
N VAL A 271 13.62 1.51 2.21
CA VAL A 271 14.83 1.55 1.39
C VAL A 271 14.56 1.23 -0.07
N PHE A 272 13.71 0.23 -0.38
CA PHE A 272 13.45 -0.08 -1.79
C PHE A 272 12.59 0.97 -2.48
N ALA A 273 11.63 1.56 -1.80
CA ALA A 273 10.85 2.68 -2.34
C ALA A 273 11.77 3.86 -2.64
N ALA A 274 12.69 4.18 -1.73
CA ALA A 274 13.69 5.23 -1.92
C ALA A 274 14.63 4.91 -3.10
N VAL A 275 15.13 3.68 -3.22
CA VAL A 275 15.97 3.24 -4.36
C VAL A 275 15.22 3.33 -5.69
N SER A 276 13.95 2.88 -5.71
CA SER A 276 13.10 2.99 -6.91
C SER A 276 12.88 4.44 -7.33
N THR A 277 12.58 5.32 -6.39
CA THR A 277 12.41 6.76 -6.64
C THR A 277 13.72 7.38 -7.14
N ALA A 278 14.84 7.09 -6.49
CA ALA A 278 16.17 7.58 -6.92
C ALA A 278 16.51 7.11 -8.35
N TYR A 279 16.23 5.84 -8.68
CA TYR A 279 16.43 5.30 -10.02
C TYR A 279 15.68 6.11 -11.07
N TRP A 280 14.37 6.34 -10.88
CA TRP A 280 13.56 7.08 -11.85
C TRP A 280 13.93 8.56 -11.93
N LEU A 281 14.37 9.18 -10.84
CA LEU A 281 14.89 10.55 -10.85
C LEU A 281 16.20 10.64 -11.65
N ILE A 282 17.11 9.66 -11.52
CA ILE A 282 18.34 9.60 -12.29
C ILE A 282 18.04 9.44 -13.80
N VAL A 283 17.13 8.52 -14.15
CA VAL A 283 16.70 8.32 -15.55
C VAL A 283 16.11 9.61 -16.14
N THR A 284 15.26 10.29 -15.36
CA THR A 284 14.68 11.58 -15.76
C THR A 284 15.75 12.65 -15.96
N ALA A 285 16.72 12.73 -15.05
CA ALA A 285 17.84 13.69 -15.16
C ALA A 285 18.69 13.41 -16.41
N ILE A 286 18.99 12.14 -16.70
CA ILE A 286 19.71 11.74 -17.92
C ILE A 286 18.92 12.14 -19.18
N PHE A 287 17.61 11.85 -19.20
CA PHE A 287 16.74 12.21 -20.31
C PHE A 287 16.73 13.73 -20.56
N LEU A 288 16.56 14.52 -19.48
CA LEU A 288 16.58 15.99 -19.58
C LEU A 288 17.94 16.52 -20.02
N TYR A 289 19.03 15.97 -19.51
CA TYR A 289 20.38 16.36 -19.92
C TYR A 289 20.66 16.04 -21.39
N CYS A 290 20.26 14.85 -21.87
CA CYS A 290 20.42 14.46 -23.27
C CYS A 290 19.52 15.27 -24.20
N THR A 291 18.34 15.72 -23.75
CA THR A 291 17.38 16.49 -24.57
C THR A 291 17.73 17.97 -24.60
N PHE A 292 18.01 18.59 -23.47
CA PHE A 292 18.16 20.04 -23.33
C PHE A 292 19.58 20.47 -22.90
N GLY A 293 20.52 19.53 -22.70
CA GLY A 293 21.90 19.82 -22.34
C GLY A 293 22.70 20.44 -23.52
N PRO A 294 24.00 20.78 -23.32
CA PRO A 294 24.83 21.49 -24.29
C PRO A 294 24.96 20.81 -25.65
N ASN A 295 24.81 19.48 -25.70
CA ASN A 295 24.83 18.64 -26.87
C ASN A 295 23.44 18.11 -27.27
N GLY A 296 22.36 18.62 -26.66
CA GLY A 296 21.00 18.16 -26.88
C GLY A 296 20.40 18.74 -28.16
N ASN A 297 19.61 17.92 -28.88
CA ASN A 297 18.94 18.34 -30.13
C ASN A 297 17.64 19.11 -29.87
N GLY A 298 17.23 19.33 -28.61
CA GLY A 298 15.96 19.97 -28.26
C GLY A 298 14.70 19.18 -28.67
N GLN A 299 14.87 17.95 -29.16
CA GLN A 299 13.77 17.12 -29.70
C GLN A 299 13.53 15.89 -28.78
N PRO A 300 12.55 15.96 -27.88
CA PRO A 300 12.23 14.83 -26.97
C PRO A 300 11.84 13.54 -27.70
N GLY A 301 11.27 13.68 -28.89
CA GLY A 301 10.81 12.56 -29.71
C GLY A 301 11.91 11.63 -30.23
N THR A 302 13.18 12.07 -30.28
CA THR A 302 14.29 11.22 -30.70
C THR A 302 14.88 10.36 -29.56
N LEU A 303 14.66 10.73 -28.34
CA LEU A 303 15.28 10.12 -27.15
C LEU A 303 14.29 9.29 -26.30
N TRP A 304 13.08 9.05 -26.81
CA TRP A 304 12.04 8.28 -26.06
C TRP A 304 12.49 6.86 -25.68
N TYR A 305 13.42 6.26 -26.44
CA TYR A 305 13.96 4.93 -26.17
C TYR A 305 14.67 4.83 -24.80
N ILE A 306 15.14 5.94 -24.22
CA ILE A 306 15.74 5.97 -22.87
C ILE A 306 14.74 5.41 -21.84
N TRP A 307 13.47 5.77 -21.97
CA TRP A 307 12.42 5.26 -21.08
C TRP A 307 12.16 3.76 -21.27
N ALA A 308 12.20 3.28 -22.51
CA ALA A 308 12.04 1.85 -22.81
C ALA A 308 13.18 1.02 -22.22
N VAL A 309 14.44 1.47 -22.43
CA VAL A 309 15.63 0.81 -21.86
C VAL A 309 15.60 0.85 -20.32
N ALA A 310 15.27 2.01 -19.75
CA ALA A 310 15.16 2.15 -18.30
C ALA A 310 14.09 1.23 -17.72
N GLY A 311 12.95 1.07 -18.41
CA GLY A 311 11.89 0.15 -17.97
C GLY A 311 12.35 -1.31 -17.93
N VAL A 312 13.09 -1.77 -18.94
CA VAL A 312 13.68 -3.12 -18.98
C VAL A 312 14.69 -3.32 -17.85
N LEU A 313 15.58 -2.36 -17.63
CA LEU A 313 16.56 -2.40 -16.54
C LEU A 313 15.89 -2.42 -15.16
N TYR A 314 14.85 -1.60 -14.96
CA TYR A 314 14.09 -1.60 -13.74
C TYR A 314 13.38 -2.96 -13.50
N GLY A 315 12.85 -3.56 -14.57
CA GLY A 315 12.28 -4.92 -14.50
C GLY A 315 13.29 -5.97 -14.05
N ALA A 316 14.54 -5.89 -14.56
CA ALA A 316 15.62 -6.77 -14.12
C ALA A 316 15.96 -6.57 -12.62
N ILE A 317 16.08 -5.32 -12.16
CA ILE A 317 16.33 -4.99 -10.74
C ILE A 317 15.20 -5.55 -9.85
N ALA A 318 13.95 -5.39 -10.27
CA ALA A 318 12.80 -5.90 -9.53
C ALA A 318 12.77 -7.45 -9.47
N ALA A 319 13.16 -8.13 -10.55
CA ALA A 319 13.27 -9.59 -10.61
C ALA A 319 14.38 -10.12 -9.69
N PHE A 320 15.56 -9.51 -9.71
CA PHE A 320 16.69 -9.87 -8.81
C PHE A 320 16.29 -9.79 -7.34
N ARG A 321 15.53 -8.76 -6.96
CA ARG A 321 14.98 -8.66 -5.61
C ARG A 321 14.10 -9.85 -5.24
N GLY A 322 13.24 -10.32 -6.16
CA GLY A 322 12.37 -11.47 -5.94
C GLY A 322 13.17 -12.74 -5.59
N VAL A 323 14.35 -12.90 -6.19
CA VAL A 323 15.25 -14.03 -5.97
C VAL A 323 15.96 -13.91 -4.62
N ILE A 324 16.48 -12.73 -4.27
CA ILE A 324 17.20 -12.48 -3.00
C ILE A 324 16.28 -12.71 -1.80
N LEU A 325 15.03 -12.24 -1.87
CA LEU A 325 14.05 -12.43 -0.80
C LEU A 325 13.59 -13.89 -0.65
N ARG A 326 13.68 -14.71 -1.70
CA ARG A 326 13.44 -16.16 -1.63
C ARG A 326 14.62 -16.94 -1.07
N SER A 327 15.84 -16.49 -1.35
CA SER A 327 17.08 -17.13 -0.88
C SER A 327 17.33 -16.92 0.63
N GLY A 328 16.88 -15.82 1.22
CA GLY A 328 16.99 -15.56 2.66
C GLY A 328 15.95 -16.28 3.54
N LYS A 329 15.05 -17.08 2.94
CA LYS A 329 14.04 -17.92 3.65
C LYS A 329 14.41 -19.42 3.71
N ARG A 330 15.65 -19.80 3.31
CA ARG A 330 16.17 -21.18 3.47
C ARG A 330 17.17 -21.22 4.63
#